data_27e3ce70694c465c6c2757dba53bee09
#
_entry.id   27e3ce70694c465c6c2757dba53bee09
#
_cell.length_a   1.000
_cell.length_b   1.000
_cell.length_c   1.000
_cell.angle_alpha   90.00
_cell.angle_beta   90.00
_cell.angle_gamma   90.00
#
_symmetry.space_group_name_H-M   'P 1'
#
loop_
_entity.id
_entity.type
_entity.pdbx_description
1 polymer ?
#
loop_
_entity_poly.entity_id
_entity_poly.type
_entity_poly.pdbx_seq_one_letter_code
_entity_poly.pdbx_strand_id
1 'polypeptide(L)'
;KGDTAIFFGLSGTGKTTLSADPDRKLIGADEHGWTNENTVFNFEGGCYAKVINLSEENEPDIFRAVKKGAILENVIINKETNEVDYADVSITQNTRVSYPIYHIDNIQPGSIGSNPKNIFFLTADSFGILPPIAKLTPGQAAYHFISGYTAKVAGTEAGVTEPQPNFSACFGAPFMPLHPTKYAEMLSKKMKDANVKVWMIN
;
A
#
# COMPACT_ATOMS: atom_id res chain seq x y z
N LYS A 1 0.23 -17.48 -10.81
CA LYS A 1 -0.57 -18.69 -10.69
C LYS A 1 -0.11 -19.45 -9.46
N GLY A 2 -0.71 -19.13 -8.30
CA GLY A 2 -0.34 -19.70 -7.01
C GLY A 2 0.87 -19.03 -6.33
N ASP A 3 1.30 -17.85 -6.78
CA ASP A 3 2.32 -17.04 -6.14
C ASP A 3 1.72 -15.77 -5.55
N THR A 4 2.03 -15.48 -4.31
CA THR A 4 1.63 -14.25 -3.62
C THR A 4 2.79 -13.25 -3.65
N ALA A 5 2.48 -11.98 -3.87
CA ALA A 5 3.39 -10.85 -3.70
C ALA A 5 2.90 -9.98 -2.54
N ILE A 6 3.83 -9.46 -1.75
CA ILE A 6 3.56 -8.54 -0.64
C ILE A 6 4.25 -7.22 -0.93
N PHE A 7 3.56 -6.11 -0.69
CA PHE A 7 4.08 -4.76 -0.83
C PHE A 7 4.18 -4.10 0.54
N PHE A 8 5.35 -3.57 0.86
CA PHE A 8 5.59 -2.71 2.00
C PHE A 8 5.89 -1.30 1.52
N GLY A 9 5.38 -0.33 2.20
CA GLY A 9 5.65 1.08 1.88
C GLY A 9 4.77 2.01 2.70
N LEU A 10 5.20 3.24 2.85
CA LEU A 10 4.42 4.28 3.51
C LEU A 10 3.30 4.80 2.61
N SER A 11 2.45 5.66 3.17
CA SER A 11 1.39 6.33 2.39
C SER A 11 2.01 7.10 1.21
N GLY A 12 1.39 6.98 0.03
CA GLY A 12 1.83 7.68 -1.18
C GLY A 12 2.94 6.99 -1.98
N THR A 13 3.44 5.81 -1.57
CA THR A 13 4.46 5.06 -2.32
C THR A 13 3.89 4.17 -3.42
N GLY A 14 2.58 4.17 -3.64
CA GLY A 14 1.94 3.43 -4.73
C GLY A 14 1.51 2.00 -4.39
N LYS A 15 1.44 1.62 -3.09
CA LYS A 15 0.99 0.27 -2.70
C LYS A 15 -0.33 -0.12 -3.35
N THR A 16 -1.35 0.72 -3.21
CA THR A 16 -2.71 0.45 -3.72
C THR A 16 -2.70 0.32 -5.24
N THR A 17 -2.09 1.27 -5.94
CA THR A 17 -2.01 1.27 -7.40
C THR A 17 -1.29 0.02 -7.95
N LEU A 18 -0.15 -0.34 -7.34
CA LEU A 18 0.62 -1.51 -7.79
C LEU A 18 -0.02 -2.84 -7.42
N SER A 19 -0.78 -2.90 -6.34
CA SER A 19 -1.48 -4.12 -5.92
C SER A 19 -2.78 -4.38 -6.71
N ALA A 20 -3.34 -3.34 -7.34
CA ALA A 20 -4.55 -3.41 -8.17
C ALA A 20 -4.25 -3.79 -9.64
N ASP A 21 -3.23 -4.62 -9.89
CA ASP A 21 -2.91 -5.14 -11.22
C ASP A 21 -4.06 -6.01 -11.75
N PRO A 22 -4.65 -5.69 -12.93
CA PRO A 22 -5.79 -6.43 -13.49
C PRO A 22 -5.48 -7.89 -13.81
N ASP A 23 -4.20 -8.23 -14.03
CA ASP A 23 -3.76 -9.61 -14.31
C ASP A 23 -3.52 -10.45 -13.04
N ARG A 24 -3.65 -9.86 -11.85
CA ARG A 24 -3.44 -10.51 -10.57
C ARG A 24 -4.60 -10.25 -9.62
N LYS A 25 -5.03 -11.28 -8.90
CA LYS A 25 -6.11 -11.15 -7.92
C LYS A 25 -5.64 -10.40 -6.69
N LEU A 26 -6.42 -9.42 -6.26
CA LEU A 26 -6.20 -8.66 -5.05
C LEU A 26 -6.60 -9.50 -3.82
N ILE A 27 -5.68 -9.66 -2.86
CA ILE A 27 -5.96 -10.28 -1.56
C ILE A 27 -6.48 -9.22 -0.58
N GLY A 28 -5.89 -8.04 -0.61
CA GLY A 28 -6.29 -6.88 0.18
C GLY A 28 -5.35 -5.70 -0.05
N ALA A 29 -5.73 -4.53 0.45
CA ALA A 29 -5.03 -3.28 0.18
C ALA A 29 -4.04 -2.88 1.29
N ASP A 30 -4.32 -3.14 2.56
CA ASP A 30 -3.52 -2.62 3.66
C ASP A 30 -3.17 -3.71 4.68
N GLU A 31 -3.91 -3.92 5.74
CA GLU A 31 -3.52 -4.79 6.84
C GLU A 31 -3.60 -6.30 6.52
N HIS A 32 -2.46 -6.99 6.62
CA HIS A 32 -2.36 -8.43 6.32
C HIS A 32 -1.67 -9.21 7.43
N GLY A 33 -2.10 -10.46 7.61
CA GLY A 33 -1.41 -11.45 8.42
C GLY A 33 -0.63 -12.45 7.57
N TRP A 34 0.51 -12.90 8.09
CA TRP A 34 1.30 -13.98 7.51
C TRP A 34 1.48 -15.07 8.54
N THR A 35 0.75 -16.18 8.38
CA THR A 35 0.72 -17.29 9.33
C THR A 35 2.02 -18.09 9.34
N ASN A 36 2.17 -18.99 10.34
CA ASN A 36 3.32 -19.87 10.39
C ASN A 36 3.28 -20.98 9.32
N GLU A 37 2.10 -21.26 8.78
CA GLU A 37 1.87 -22.19 7.67
C GLU A 37 2.11 -21.53 6.30
N ASN A 38 2.69 -20.30 6.30
CA ASN A 38 2.97 -19.50 5.11
C ASN A 38 1.74 -19.13 4.28
N THR A 39 0.62 -18.92 4.94
CA THR A 39 -0.59 -18.35 4.34
C THR A 39 -0.67 -16.85 4.64
N VAL A 40 -0.98 -16.05 3.63
CA VAL A 40 -1.25 -14.61 3.79
C VAL A 40 -2.74 -14.38 3.75
N PHE A 41 -3.26 -13.50 4.58
CA PHE A 41 -4.68 -13.15 4.60
C PHE A 41 -4.88 -11.67 4.95
N ASN A 42 -5.97 -11.12 4.46
CA ASN A 42 -6.38 -9.75 4.78
C ASN A 42 -7.22 -9.71 6.04
N PHE A 43 -6.99 -8.72 6.92
CA PHE A 43 -7.79 -8.52 8.14
C PHE A 43 -9.06 -7.71 7.93
N GLU A 44 -9.05 -6.79 6.96
CA GLU A 44 -9.98 -5.66 6.97
C GLU A 44 -11.29 -5.91 6.23
N GLY A 45 -11.31 -6.77 5.25
CA GLY A 45 -12.48 -6.99 4.39
C GLY A 45 -12.89 -5.77 3.54
N GLY A 46 -12.10 -4.71 3.55
CA GLY A 46 -12.31 -3.48 2.79
C GLY A 46 -11.02 -2.83 2.32
N CYS A 47 -11.15 -1.71 1.63
CA CYS A 47 -10.07 -0.88 1.16
C CYS A 47 -10.29 0.57 1.56
N TYR A 48 -9.19 1.31 1.75
CA TYR A 48 -9.21 2.74 2.05
C TYR A 48 -8.19 3.45 1.16
N ALA A 49 -8.69 4.12 0.12
CA ALA A 49 -7.88 4.69 -0.95
C ALA A 49 -7.96 6.22 -1.00
N LYS A 50 -6.92 6.86 -1.53
CA LYS A 50 -6.96 8.28 -1.92
C LYS A 50 -7.79 8.43 -3.19
N VAL A 51 -8.54 9.55 -3.28
CA VAL A 51 -9.37 9.86 -4.45
C VAL A 51 -9.11 11.24 -5.05
N ILE A 52 -8.03 11.90 -4.63
CA ILE A 52 -7.66 13.16 -5.26
C ILE A 52 -7.33 12.95 -6.74
N ASN A 53 -7.98 13.76 -7.61
CA ASN A 53 -7.89 13.63 -9.07
C ASN A 53 -8.20 12.22 -9.61
N LEU A 54 -9.02 11.45 -8.89
CA LEU A 54 -9.43 10.12 -9.30
C LEU A 54 -10.15 10.17 -10.66
N SER A 55 -9.70 9.34 -11.58
CA SER A 55 -10.35 9.16 -12.89
C SER A 55 -10.40 7.68 -13.27
N GLU A 56 -11.36 7.33 -14.10
CA GLU A 56 -11.47 5.96 -14.62
C GLU A 56 -10.28 5.56 -15.51
N GLU A 57 -9.64 6.55 -16.14
CA GLU A 57 -8.47 6.32 -17.00
C GLU A 57 -7.24 5.92 -16.19
N ASN A 58 -7.01 6.57 -15.04
CA ASN A 58 -5.80 6.38 -14.24
C ASN A 58 -5.92 5.23 -13.24
N GLU A 59 -7.07 5.12 -12.57
CA GLU A 59 -7.31 4.12 -11.52
C GLU A 59 -8.72 3.51 -11.65
N PRO A 60 -8.94 2.69 -12.68
CA PRO A 60 -10.27 2.18 -13.02
C PRO A 60 -10.92 1.37 -11.92
N ASP A 61 -10.16 0.57 -11.20
CA ASP A 61 -10.70 -0.31 -10.15
C ASP A 61 -11.20 0.51 -8.95
N ILE A 62 -10.43 1.53 -8.51
CA ILE A 62 -10.85 2.41 -7.42
C ILE A 62 -12.05 3.26 -7.86
N PHE A 63 -12.01 3.80 -9.10
CA PHE A 63 -13.09 4.61 -9.64
C PHE A 63 -14.42 3.83 -9.66
N ARG A 64 -14.42 2.60 -10.15
CA ARG A 64 -15.60 1.73 -10.20
C ARG A 64 -16.03 1.20 -8.83
N ALA A 65 -15.14 1.20 -7.84
CA ALA A 65 -15.47 0.82 -6.46
C ALA A 65 -16.25 1.92 -5.73
N VAL A 66 -16.21 3.18 -6.21
CA VAL A 66 -17.02 4.28 -5.68
C VAL A 66 -18.47 4.13 -6.14
N LYS A 67 -19.19 3.28 -5.47
CA LYS A 67 -20.62 2.99 -5.74
C LYS A 67 -21.38 2.83 -4.42
N LYS A 68 -22.69 2.55 -4.48
CA LYS A 68 -23.53 2.38 -3.28
C LYS A 68 -22.89 1.43 -2.27
N GLY A 69 -22.69 1.92 -1.06
CA GLY A 69 -22.01 1.21 0.04
C GLY A 69 -20.57 1.68 0.27
N ALA A 70 -19.99 2.49 -0.61
CA ALA A 70 -18.74 3.19 -0.35
C ALA A 70 -18.98 4.45 0.49
N ILE A 71 -17.98 4.82 1.30
CA ILE A 71 -18.00 6.01 2.15
C ILE A 71 -16.93 6.97 1.64
N LEU A 72 -17.33 8.17 1.26
CA LEU A 72 -16.43 9.23 0.84
C LEU A 72 -16.10 10.15 2.01
N GLU A 73 -14.84 10.56 2.10
CA GLU A 73 -14.32 11.40 3.15
C GLU A 73 -13.59 12.61 2.56
N ASN A 74 -13.90 13.80 3.06
CA ASN A 74 -13.32 15.08 2.65
C ASN A 74 -13.53 15.45 1.16
N VAL A 75 -14.48 14.85 0.48
CA VAL A 75 -14.81 15.17 -0.92
C VAL A 75 -16.02 16.10 -1.01
N ILE A 76 -16.05 16.92 -2.06
CA ILE A 76 -17.19 17.76 -2.38
C ILE A 76 -18.12 16.99 -3.33
N ILE A 77 -19.40 16.98 -2.98
CA ILE A 77 -20.46 16.37 -3.78
C ILE A 77 -21.42 17.47 -4.21
N ASN A 78 -21.66 17.58 -5.51
CA ASN A 78 -22.71 18.45 -6.03
C ASN A 78 -24.08 17.94 -5.56
N LYS A 79 -24.80 18.75 -4.79
CA LYS A 79 -26.08 18.35 -4.19
C LYS A 79 -27.22 18.20 -5.19
N GLU A 80 -27.11 18.79 -6.37
CA GLU A 80 -28.13 18.73 -7.41
C GLU A 80 -27.94 17.52 -8.33
N THR A 81 -26.68 17.22 -8.73
CA THR A 81 -26.34 16.12 -9.66
C THR A 81 -25.88 14.87 -8.93
N ASN A 82 -25.53 14.93 -7.65
CA ASN A 82 -24.85 13.89 -6.88
C ASN A 82 -23.49 13.47 -7.46
N GLU A 83 -22.90 14.30 -8.29
CA GLU A 83 -21.55 14.05 -8.83
C GLU A 83 -20.49 14.45 -7.81
N VAL A 84 -19.42 13.66 -7.78
CA VAL A 84 -18.26 13.89 -6.90
C VAL A 84 -17.22 14.70 -7.65
N ASP A 85 -16.77 15.80 -7.06
CA ASP A 85 -15.62 16.56 -7.57
C ASP A 85 -14.34 16.06 -6.89
N TYR A 86 -13.63 15.19 -7.58
CA TYR A 86 -12.35 14.63 -7.10
C TYR A 86 -11.18 15.62 -7.20
N ALA A 87 -11.33 16.73 -7.90
CA ALA A 87 -10.31 17.76 -8.01
C ALA A 87 -10.44 18.83 -6.92
N ASP A 88 -11.59 18.93 -6.27
CA ASP A 88 -11.82 19.93 -5.22
C ASP A 88 -11.00 19.59 -3.96
N VAL A 89 -10.15 20.53 -3.57
CA VAL A 89 -9.27 20.44 -2.39
C VAL A 89 -9.63 21.48 -1.33
N SER A 90 -10.81 22.10 -1.41
CA SER A 90 -11.23 23.17 -0.52
C SER A 90 -11.28 22.76 0.95
N ILE A 91 -11.55 21.48 1.25
CA ILE A 91 -11.50 20.94 2.61
C ILE A 91 -10.05 20.51 2.92
N THR A 92 -9.47 19.63 2.10
CA THR A 92 -8.10 19.14 2.22
C THR A 92 -7.72 18.34 0.97
N GLN A 93 -6.42 18.20 0.69
CA GLN A 93 -5.91 17.31 -0.35
C GLN A 93 -5.99 15.82 0.05
N ASN A 94 -6.28 15.51 1.31
CA ASN A 94 -6.42 14.14 1.81
C ASN A 94 -7.87 13.65 1.65
N THR A 95 -8.35 13.64 0.41
CA THR A 95 -9.65 13.05 0.05
C THR A 95 -9.53 11.53 -0.01
N ARG A 96 -10.54 10.83 0.52
CA ARG A 96 -10.50 9.36 0.66
C ARG A 96 -11.82 8.71 0.30
N VAL A 97 -11.74 7.43 -0.04
CA VAL A 97 -12.88 6.52 -0.10
C VAL A 97 -12.61 5.24 0.68
N SER A 98 -13.57 4.81 1.47
CA SER A 98 -13.61 3.48 2.06
C SER A 98 -14.68 2.64 1.34
N TYR A 99 -14.33 1.44 0.93
CA TYR A 99 -15.27 0.53 0.26
C TYR A 99 -14.99 -0.94 0.63
N PRO A 100 -16.03 -1.78 0.63
CA PRO A 100 -15.85 -3.22 0.82
C PRO A 100 -15.00 -3.83 -0.29
N ILE A 101 -14.13 -4.79 0.04
CA ILE A 101 -13.21 -5.38 -0.94
C ILE A 101 -13.92 -6.01 -2.15
N TYR A 102 -15.15 -6.50 -1.97
CA TYR A 102 -15.96 -7.07 -3.04
C TYR A 102 -16.51 -6.03 -4.04
N HIS A 103 -16.24 -4.73 -3.84
CA HIS A 103 -16.44 -3.72 -4.88
C HIS A 103 -15.41 -3.81 -6.00
N ILE A 104 -14.26 -4.42 -5.74
CA ILE A 104 -13.24 -4.74 -6.75
C ILE A 104 -13.60 -6.06 -7.42
N ASP A 105 -13.62 -6.07 -8.74
CA ASP A 105 -14.03 -7.26 -9.50
C ASP A 105 -13.00 -8.39 -9.45
N ASN A 106 -11.70 -8.04 -9.43
CA ASN A 106 -10.59 -9.00 -9.50
C ASN A 106 -10.04 -9.36 -8.10
N ILE A 107 -10.90 -9.72 -7.16
CA ILE A 107 -10.49 -10.14 -5.82
C ILE A 107 -10.15 -11.63 -5.77
N GLN A 108 -9.23 -11.97 -4.87
CA GLN A 108 -8.99 -13.36 -4.47
C GLN A 108 -10.11 -13.81 -3.52
N PRO A 109 -10.89 -14.86 -3.87
CA PRO A 109 -11.95 -15.36 -3.00
C PRO A 109 -11.43 -15.68 -1.60
N GLY A 110 -12.16 -15.21 -0.57
CA GLY A 110 -11.80 -15.37 0.83
C GLY A 110 -10.63 -14.51 1.30
N SER A 111 -10.07 -13.64 0.44
CA SER A 111 -8.92 -12.77 0.76
C SER A 111 -7.73 -13.53 1.38
N ILE A 112 -7.48 -14.75 0.89
CA ILE A 112 -6.39 -15.63 1.34
C ILE A 112 -5.46 -15.92 0.16
N GLY A 113 -4.16 -15.72 0.38
CA GLY A 113 -3.09 -16.04 -0.54
C GLY A 113 -2.23 -17.19 -0.06
N SER A 114 -1.50 -17.79 -0.99
CA SER A 114 -0.52 -18.82 -0.71
C SER A 114 0.79 -18.26 -0.15
N ASN A 115 1.78 -19.12 0.00
CA ASN A 115 3.14 -18.73 0.40
C ASN A 115 3.70 -17.59 -0.48
N PRO A 116 4.10 -16.46 0.11
CA PRO A 116 4.70 -15.35 -0.64
C PRO A 116 5.96 -15.80 -1.38
N LYS A 117 6.12 -15.33 -2.60
CA LYS A 117 7.32 -15.56 -3.43
C LYS A 117 8.13 -14.31 -3.62
N ASN A 118 7.49 -13.16 -3.57
CA ASN A 118 8.14 -11.88 -3.72
C ASN A 118 7.64 -10.90 -2.67
N ILE A 119 8.56 -10.09 -2.15
CA ILE A 119 8.29 -8.90 -1.35
C ILE A 119 8.85 -7.69 -2.09
N PHE A 120 8.08 -6.64 -2.14
CA PHE A 120 8.48 -5.36 -2.72
C PHE A 120 8.47 -4.29 -1.63
N PHE A 121 9.62 -3.68 -1.39
CA PHE A 121 9.74 -2.46 -0.60
C PHE A 121 9.60 -1.28 -1.54
N LEU A 122 8.54 -0.50 -1.36
CA LEU A 122 8.27 0.68 -2.16
C LEU A 122 8.84 1.90 -1.46
N THR A 123 9.64 2.66 -2.17
CA THR A 123 10.21 3.92 -1.70
C THR A 123 9.87 5.03 -2.69
N ALA A 124 10.08 6.28 -2.28
CA ALA A 124 10.08 7.43 -3.15
C ALA A 124 11.33 8.25 -2.77
N ASP A 125 12.47 7.94 -3.38
CA ASP A 125 13.71 8.68 -3.14
C ASP A 125 13.81 9.87 -4.09
N SER A 126 13.53 11.05 -3.58
CA SER A 126 13.58 12.30 -4.35
C SER A 126 15.00 12.87 -4.47
N PHE A 127 16.00 12.21 -3.89
CA PHE A 127 17.39 12.70 -3.86
C PHE A 127 18.30 11.98 -4.84
N GLY A 128 17.80 10.97 -5.55
CA GLY A 128 18.52 10.22 -6.55
C GLY A 128 19.64 9.30 -5.98
N ILE A 129 19.48 8.85 -4.73
CA ILE A 129 20.45 7.98 -4.05
C ILE A 129 20.17 6.51 -4.35
N LEU A 130 18.90 6.12 -4.36
CA LEU A 130 18.47 4.75 -4.56
C LEU A 130 18.28 4.43 -6.05
N PRO A 131 18.62 3.21 -6.49
CA PRO A 131 18.35 2.79 -7.88
C PRO A 131 16.84 2.58 -8.08
N PRO A 132 16.35 2.71 -9.33
CA PRO A 132 14.92 2.49 -9.63
C PRO A 132 14.41 1.11 -9.22
N ILE A 133 15.25 0.09 -9.33
CA ILE A 133 14.96 -1.28 -8.90
C ILE A 133 16.23 -1.96 -8.39
N ALA A 134 16.11 -2.68 -7.28
CA ALA A 134 17.19 -3.50 -6.74
C ALA A 134 16.66 -4.81 -6.16
N LYS A 135 17.36 -5.91 -6.42
CA LYS A 135 17.15 -7.16 -5.69
C LYS A 135 18.00 -7.14 -4.43
N LEU A 136 17.37 -7.31 -3.28
CA LEU A 136 18.03 -7.20 -1.99
C LEU A 136 18.52 -8.55 -1.47
N THR A 137 19.71 -8.53 -0.88
CA THR A 137 20.17 -9.63 0.00
C THR A 137 19.39 -9.61 1.31
N PRO A 138 19.36 -10.71 2.10
CA PRO A 138 18.67 -10.74 3.37
C PRO A 138 19.09 -9.62 4.34
N GLY A 139 20.37 -9.30 4.40
CA GLY A 139 20.89 -8.20 5.24
C GLY A 139 20.43 -6.82 4.76
N GLN A 140 20.44 -6.57 3.45
CA GLN A 140 19.91 -5.33 2.86
C GLN A 140 18.40 -5.22 3.09
N ALA A 141 17.65 -6.32 2.94
CA ALA A 141 16.22 -6.34 3.21
C ALA A 141 15.91 -5.99 4.66
N ALA A 142 16.63 -6.57 5.63
CA ALA A 142 16.48 -6.23 7.04
C ALA A 142 16.79 -4.76 7.33
N TYR A 143 17.87 -4.22 6.73
CA TYR A 143 18.24 -2.81 6.88
C TYR A 143 17.15 -1.87 6.34
N HIS A 144 16.70 -2.09 5.10
CA HIS A 144 15.65 -1.25 4.49
C HIS A 144 14.33 -1.37 5.23
N PHE A 145 13.98 -2.55 5.74
CA PHE A 145 12.78 -2.74 6.54
C PHE A 145 12.87 -1.97 7.88
N ILE A 146 14.00 -2.08 8.61
CA ILE A 146 14.16 -1.36 9.88
C ILE A 146 14.17 0.15 9.66
N SER A 147 14.84 0.64 8.62
CA SER A 147 14.91 2.08 8.33
C SER A 147 13.57 2.63 7.86
N GLY A 148 12.83 1.87 7.04
CA GLY A 148 11.54 2.30 6.48
C GLY A 148 11.65 3.64 5.76
N TYR A 149 12.73 3.82 4.98
CA TYR A 149 13.01 5.06 4.29
C TYR A 149 12.08 5.30 3.11
N THR A 150 11.58 6.52 3.03
CA THR A 150 10.99 7.11 1.82
C THR A 150 11.10 8.63 1.90
N ALA A 151 10.88 9.36 0.82
CA ALA A 151 10.64 10.79 0.90
C ALA A 151 9.12 11.05 1.02
N LYS A 152 8.74 12.01 1.84
CA LYS A 152 7.42 12.62 1.75
C LYS A 152 7.42 13.50 0.51
N VAL A 153 6.45 13.30 -0.35
CA VAL A 153 6.27 14.12 -1.56
C VAL A 153 5.06 15.04 -1.41
N ALA A 154 5.05 16.14 -2.16
CA ALA A 154 3.95 17.10 -2.13
C ALA A 154 2.58 16.41 -2.30
N GLY A 155 1.58 16.84 -1.54
CA GLY A 155 0.21 16.28 -1.59
C GLY A 155 0.00 14.95 -0.87
N THR A 156 1.03 14.35 -0.24
CA THR A 156 0.86 13.12 0.57
C THR A 156 0.44 13.41 2.00
N GLU A 157 0.87 14.55 2.55
CA GLU A 157 0.50 15.03 3.89
C GLU A 157 0.27 16.54 3.85
N ALA A 158 -0.56 17.05 4.75
CA ALA A 158 -0.80 18.49 4.86
C ALA A 158 0.51 19.22 5.21
N GLY A 159 0.79 20.32 4.48
CA GLY A 159 1.95 21.18 4.70
C GLY A 159 3.26 20.68 4.07
N VAL A 160 3.27 19.55 3.36
CA VAL A 160 4.43 19.07 2.60
C VAL A 160 4.38 19.68 1.20
N THR A 161 5.25 20.66 0.94
CA THR A 161 5.38 21.34 -0.36
C THR A 161 6.63 20.92 -1.13
N GLU A 162 7.65 20.43 -0.43
CA GLU A 162 8.91 19.95 -1.02
C GLU A 162 9.24 18.55 -0.47
N PRO A 163 9.99 17.74 -1.23
CA PRO A 163 10.39 16.41 -0.79
C PRO A 163 11.24 16.47 0.50
N GLN A 164 10.86 15.68 1.49
CA GLN A 164 11.57 15.56 2.77
C GLN A 164 11.86 14.09 3.07
N PRO A 165 13.08 13.73 3.52
CA PRO A 165 13.37 12.37 3.93
C PRO A 165 12.49 11.98 5.12
N ASN A 166 11.93 10.81 5.09
CA ASN A 166 11.09 10.25 6.14
C ASN A 166 11.55 8.83 6.47
N PHE A 167 11.63 8.55 7.76
CA PHE A 167 12.00 7.23 8.27
C PHE A 167 10.89 6.75 9.21
N SER A 168 10.27 5.64 8.84
CA SER A 168 9.27 5.00 9.69
C SER A 168 9.65 3.54 9.87
N ALA A 169 10.19 3.20 11.01
CA ALA A 169 10.69 1.86 11.29
C ALA A 169 9.68 0.79 10.87
N CYS A 170 10.14 -0.20 10.12
CA CYS A 170 9.35 -1.30 9.57
C CYS A 170 8.15 -0.85 8.71
N PHE A 171 8.18 0.38 8.15
CA PHE A 171 7.09 1.04 7.44
C PHE A 171 5.81 1.25 8.26
N GLY A 172 5.88 1.16 9.59
CA GLY A 172 4.71 1.21 10.46
C GLY A 172 5.02 1.64 11.91
N ALA A 173 6.01 2.54 12.11
CA ALA A 173 6.45 2.96 13.45
C ALA A 173 5.31 3.32 14.42
N PRO A 174 4.25 4.05 14.02
CA PRO A 174 3.15 4.39 14.92
C PRO A 174 2.36 3.19 15.45
N PHE A 175 2.44 2.05 14.78
CA PHE A 175 1.65 0.85 15.08
C PHE A 175 2.44 -0.23 15.79
N MET A 176 3.71 0.04 16.17
CA MET A 176 4.61 -0.98 16.70
C MET A 176 4.76 -0.92 18.21
N PRO A 177 4.15 -1.84 18.99
CA PRO A 177 4.30 -1.88 20.43
C PRO A 177 5.65 -2.46 20.89
N LEU A 178 6.37 -3.18 20.03
CA LEU A 178 7.67 -3.77 20.35
C LEU A 178 8.79 -3.01 19.63
N HIS A 179 10.04 -3.28 20.07
CA HIS A 179 11.21 -2.69 19.41
C HIS A 179 11.31 -3.15 17.94
N PRO A 180 11.65 -2.27 16.97
CA PRO A 180 11.69 -2.59 15.54
C PRO A 180 12.51 -3.82 15.16
N THR A 181 13.59 -4.11 15.90
CA THR A 181 14.41 -5.31 15.67
C THR A 181 13.62 -6.61 15.81
N LYS A 182 12.60 -6.66 16.67
CA LYS A 182 11.76 -7.86 16.82
C LYS A 182 10.97 -8.15 15.55
N TYR A 183 10.41 -7.12 14.95
CA TYR A 183 9.69 -7.27 13.68
C TYR A 183 10.63 -7.63 12.54
N ALA A 184 11.84 -7.06 12.51
CA ALA A 184 12.85 -7.40 11.51
C ALA A 184 13.34 -8.86 11.65
N GLU A 185 13.53 -9.35 12.85
CA GLU A 185 13.84 -10.76 13.14
C GLU A 185 12.71 -11.68 12.63
N MET A 186 11.46 -11.34 12.94
CA MET A 186 10.29 -12.10 12.50
C MET A 186 10.18 -12.13 10.97
N LEU A 187 10.32 -10.98 10.31
CA LEU A 187 10.25 -10.90 8.85
C LEU A 187 11.43 -11.67 8.22
N SER A 188 12.64 -11.51 8.73
CA SER A 188 13.82 -12.23 8.23
C SER A 188 13.66 -13.73 8.32
N LYS A 189 13.10 -14.23 9.43
CA LYS A 189 12.76 -15.64 9.57
C LYS A 189 11.74 -16.10 8.54
N LYS A 190 10.64 -15.35 8.38
CA LYS A 190 9.59 -15.63 7.39
C LYS A 190 10.15 -15.66 5.96
N MET A 191 10.96 -14.66 5.59
CA MET A 191 11.60 -14.58 4.26
C MET A 191 12.49 -15.80 3.98
N LYS A 192 13.25 -16.23 4.99
CA LYS A 192 14.13 -17.41 4.87
C LYS A 192 13.33 -18.71 4.75
N ASP A 193 12.36 -18.92 5.64
CA ASP A 193 11.58 -20.16 5.70
C ASP A 193 10.72 -20.34 4.43
N ALA A 194 10.22 -19.25 3.86
CA ALA A 194 9.42 -19.25 2.63
C ALA A 194 10.24 -19.11 1.34
N ASN A 195 11.55 -18.92 1.42
CA ASN A 195 12.46 -18.66 0.29
C ASN A 195 11.97 -17.50 -0.60
N VAL A 196 11.68 -16.36 0.04
CA VAL A 196 11.12 -15.17 -0.61
C VAL A 196 12.22 -14.34 -1.27
N LYS A 197 11.97 -13.84 -2.47
CA LYS A 197 12.80 -12.82 -3.12
C LYS A 197 12.34 -11.45 -2.68
N VAL A 198 13.29 -10.58 -2.33
CA VAL A 198 12.99 -9.22 -1.88
C VAL A 198 13.53 -8.22 -2.90
N TRP A 199 12.70 -7.27 -3.23
CA TRP A 199 12.98 -6.21 -4.20
C TRP A 199 12.73 -4.85 -3.55
N MET A 200 13.51 -3.87 -3.94
CA MET A 200 13.24 -2.45 -3.69
C MET A 200 12.84 -1.81 -5.02
N ILE A 201 11.77 -1.06 -5.00
CA ILE A 201 11.26 -0.27 -6.12
C ILE A 201 11.24 1.19 -5.67
N ASN A 202 11.82 2.05 -6.50
CA ASN A 202 11.93 3.48 -6.24
C ASN A 202 11.28 4.30 -7.36
#